data_814f26c1634a070ca5129beda0732ee4
#
_entry.id   814f26c1634a070ca5129beda0732ee4
#
_cell.length_a   1.000
_cell.length_b   1.000
_cell.length_c   1.000
_cell.angle_alpha   90.00
_cell.angle_beta   90.00
_cell.angle_gamma   90.00
#
_symmetry.space_group_name_H-M   'P 1'
#
loop_
_entity.id
_entity.type
_entity.pdbx_description
1 polymer ?
#
loop_
_entity_poly.entity_id
_entity_poly.type
_entity_poly.pdbx_seq_one_letter_code
_entity_poly.pdbx_strand_id
1 'polypeptide(L)'
;MNHLHDHIFNESFLKIHKRKRLPYITNIVDLTQEFFSSINDNLSRGYEFEFIRLGRFLERIDMISRIIDCLCITKSEKKTYDFSTMEWISLLSILSAQDAFRKVSKGEVDREEVINFLLQDDSFPRSITRCLSVLRLCLDSLPKNEKIILKIRTLRLRFDTASFENFDDNKLHMFLDKCQKDLIAIDKLLDKAYF
;
A
#
# COMPACT_ATOMS: atom_id res chain seq x y z
N MET A 1 -5.54 13.52 19.63
CA MET A 1 -6.16 12.29 19.08
C MET A 1 -7.64 12.50 18.72
N ASN A 2 -8.40 13.26 19.50
CA ASN A 2 -9.84 13.46 19.25
C ASN A 2 -10.17 14.22 17.95
N HIS A 3 -9.35 15.20 17.52
CA HIS A 3 -9.65 16.04 16.35
C HIS A 3 -9.76 15.25 15.03
N LEU A 4 -8.87 14.29 14.78
CA LEU A 4 -8.91 13.48 13.56
C LEU A 4 -10.14 12.56 13.56
N HIS A 5 -10.40 11.89 14.68
CA HIS A 5 -11.57 11.04 14.88
C HIS A 5 -12.88 11.83 14.68
N ASP A 6 -13.01 12.98 15.35
CA ASP A 6 -14.21 13.80 15.28
C ASP A 6 -14.45 14.33 13.85
N HIS A 7 -13.39 14.67 13.12
CA HIS A 7 -13.49 15.13 11.74
C HIS A 7 -13.93 14.03 10.78
N ILE A 8 -13.46 12.80 10.97
CA ILE A 8 -13.80 11.66 10.10
C ILE A 8 -15.21 11.13 10.39
N PHE A 9 -15.63 11.07 11.65
CA PHE A 9 -16.88 10.43 12.05
C PHE A 9 -18.09 11.36 12.16
N ASN A 10 -17.88 12.66 12.42
CA ASN A 10 -18.98 13.60 12.57
C ASN A 10 -19.52 14.17 11.25
N GLU A 11 -18.76 14.12 10.16
CA GLU A 11 -19.22 14.56 8.84
C GLU A 11 -19.18 13.42 7.83
N SER A 12 -20.33 12.89 7.43
CA SER A 12 -20.39 11.97 6.30
C SER A 12 -19.91 12.69 5.03
N PHE A 13 -18.82 12.23 4.42
CA PHE A 13 -18.26 12.78 3.17
C PHE A 13 -19.32 12.98 2.06
N LEU A 14 -20.33 12.11 2.01
CA LEU A 14 -21.44 12.19 1.05
C LEU A 14 -22.34 13.41 1.28
N LYS A 15 -22.42 13.95 2.51
CA LYS A 15 -23.19 15.15 2.85
C LYS A 15 -22.41 16.44 2.58
N ILE A 16 -21.09 16.35 2.36
CA ILE A 16 -20.27 17.53 2.11
C ILE A 16 -20.53 18.06 0.68
N HIS A 17 -20.83 19.34 0.56
CA HIS A 17 -21.01 19.99 -0.73
C HIS A 17 -19.73 19.85 -1.60
N LYS A 18 -19.88 19.55 -2.90
CA LYS A 18 -18.76 19.26 -3.83
C LYS A 18 -17.57 20.23 -3.70
N ARG A 19 -17.82 21.53 -3.57
CA ARG A 19 -16.79 22.57 -3.41
C ARG A 19 -15.97 22.45 -2.11
N LYS A 20 -16.52 21.83 -1.07
CA LYS A 20 -15.85 21.65 0.24
C LYS A 20 -15.14 20.30 0.37
N ARG A 21 -15.31 19.38 -0.60
CA ARG A 21 -14.72 18.05 -0.52
C ARG A 21 -13.20 18.05 -0.58
N LEU A 22 -12.62 18.86 -1.47
CA LEU A 22 -11.17 18.96 -1.58
C LEU A 22 -10.52 19.53 -0.31
N PRO A 23 -10.96 20.71 0.21
CA PRO A 23 -10.45 21.19 1.50
C PRO A 23 -10.62 20.19 2.65
N TYR A 24 -11.74 19.46 2.70
CA TYR A 24 -11.98 18.44 3.71
C TYR A 24 -10.95 17.29 3.62
N ILE A 25 -10.70 16.75 2.42
CA ILE A 25 -9.72 15.70 2.20
C ILE A 25 -8.31 16.21 2.53
N THR A 26 -7.95 17.42 2.10
CA THR A 26 -6.65 18.03 2.41
C THR A 26 -6.43 18.11 3.91
N ASN A 27 -7.43 18.58 4.65
CA ASN A 27 -7.34 18.66 6.11
C ASN A 27 -7.14 17.26 6.77
N ILE A 28 -7.82 16.22 6.27
CA ILE A 28 -7.59 14.84 6.76
C ILE A 28 -6.15 14.40 6.48
N VAL A 29 -5.63 14.70 5.30
CA VAL A 29 -4.24 14.36 4.95
C VAL A 29 -3.26 15.07 5.88
N ASP A 30 -3.45 16.37 6.10
CA ASP A 30 -2.59 17.18 6.96
C ASP A 30 -2.61 16.66 8.42
N LEU A 31 -3.80 16.42 8.98
CA LEU A 31 -3.96 15.85 10.33
C LEU A 31 -3.34 14.45 10.45
N THR A 32 -3.43 13.65 9.39
CA THR A 32 -2.82 12.30 9.36
C THR A 32 -1.30 12.40 9.34
N GLN A 33 -0.74 13.35 8.59
CA GLN A 33 0.70 13.58 8.53
C GLN A 33 1.22 14.10 9.88
N GLU A 34 0.53 15.05 10.50
CA GLU A 34 0.84 15.57 11.82
C GLU A 34 0.83 14.46 12.89
N PHE A 35 -0.20 13.61 12.86
CA PHE A 35 -0.31 12.46 13.76
C PHE A 35 0.89 11.51 13.62
N PHE A 36 1.27 11.12 12.41
CA PHE A 36 2.42 10.23 12.21
C PHE A 36 3.76 10.89 12.51
N SER A 37 3.89 12.19 12.25
CA SER A 37 5.08 12.96 12.66
C SER A 37 5.21 12.97 14.18
N SER A 38 4.12 13.28 14.88
CA SER A 38 4.10 13.28 16.35
C SER A 38 4.46 11.90 16.94
N ILE A 39 3.97 10.80 16.36
CA ILE A 39 4.35 9.44 16.76
C ILE A 39 5.85 9.23 16.56
N ASN A 40 6.38 9.62 15.41
CA ASN A 40 7.80 9.43 15.12
C ASN A 40 8.71 10.23 16.04
N ASP A 41 8.29 11.42 16.47
CA ASP A 41 9.11 12.33 17.25
C ASP A 41 8.99 12.10 18.78
N ASN A 42 7.81 11.67 19.24
CA ASN A 42 7.49 11.65 20.68
C ASN A 42 7.29 10.23 21.25
N LEU A 43 6.99 9.21 20.42
CA LEU A 43 6.75 7.87 20.93
C LEU A 43 8.07 7.10 21.12
N SER A 44 8.27 6.53 22.29
CA SER A 44 9.40 5.66 22.58
C SER A 44 9.43 4.47 21.61
N ARG A 45 10.64 4.02 21.24
CA ARG A 45 10.86 2.90 20.32
C ARG A 45 10.61 1.55 21.01
N GLY A 46 9.39 1.36 21.52
CA GLY A 46 8.90 0.15 22.16
C GLY A 46 7.93 -0.64 21.27
N TYR A 47 7.24 -1.59 21.88
CA TYR A 47 6.27 -2.45 21.17
C TYR A 47 5.13 -1.65 20.57
N GLU A 48 4.64 -0.62 21.24
CA GLU A 48 3.56 0.26 20.77
C GLU A 48 3.92 0.93 19.45
N PHE A 49 5.16 1.43 19.36
CA PHE A 49 5.68 2.04 18.13
C PHE A 49 5.73 1.02 16.98
N GLU A 50 6.20 -0.19 17.25
CA GLU A 50 6.31 -1.23 16.22
C GLU A 50 4.93 -1.74 15.79
N PHE A 51 3.94 -1.83 16.69
CA PHE A 51 2.56 -2.17 16.32
C PHE A 51 1.90 -1.10 15.42
N ILE A 52 2.09 0.18 15.71
CA ILE A 52 1.59 1.27 14.85
C ILE A 52 2.22 1.19 13.47
N ARG A 53 3.52 0.97 13.39
CA ARG A 53 4.23 0.79 12.11
C ARG A 53 3.71 -0.44 11.36
N LEU A 54 3.54 -1.54 12.06
CA LEU A 54 3.08 -2.80 11.50
C LEU A 54 1.71 -2.64 10.86
N GLY A 55 0.72 -2.09 11.57
CA GLY A 55 -0.59 -1.77 11.03
C GLY A 55 -0.52 -0.86 9.80
N ARG A 56 0.25 0.23 9.89
CA ARG A 56 0.43 1.18 8.79
C ARG A 56 0.99 0.54 7.51
N PHE A 57 1.95 -0.37 7.63
CA PHE A 57 2.54 -1.00 6.46
C PHE A 57 1.69 -2.15 5.91
N LEU A 58 0.95 -2.87 6.74
CA LEU A 58 -0.06 -3.83 6.30
C LEU A 58 -1.14 -3.16 5.46
N GLU A 59 -1.76 -2.11 5.98
CA GLU A 59 -2.76 -1.31 5.27
C GLU A 59 -2.22 -0.74 3.96
N ARG A 60 -0.97 -0.30 3.95
CA ARG A 60 -0.34 0.22 2.74
C ARG A 60 -0.21 -0.83 1.65
N ILE A 61 0.19 -2.05 1.98
CA ILE A 61 0.30 -3.14 1.01
C ILE A 61 -1.11 -3.49 0.49
N ASP A 62 -2.09 -3.59 1.36
CA ASP A 62 -3.47 -3.88 0.99
C ASP A 62 -4.03 -2.81 0.03
N MET A 63 -3.89 -1.54 0.37
CA MET A 63 -4.36 -0.43 -0.46
C MET A 63 -3.68 -0.38 -1.83
N ILE A 64 -2.36 -0.55 -1.90
CA ILE A 64 -1.62 -0.53 -3.16
C ILE A 64 -2.03 -1.71 -4.03
N SER A 65 -2.13 -2.91 -3.45
CA SER A 65 -2.55 -4.11 -4.18
C SER A 65 -3.96 -3.94 -4.74
N ARG A 66 -4.91 -3.38 -4.00
CA ARG A 66 -6.29 -3.12 -4.44
C ARG A 66 -6.37 -2.05 -5.52
N ILE A 67 -5.60 -0.97 -5.42
CA ILE A 67 -5.61 0.11 -6.43
C ILE A 67 -5.11 -0.44 -7.76
N ILE A 68 -4.03 -1.22 -7.77
CA ILE A 68 -3.52 -1.86 -8.99
C ILE A 68 -4.53 -2.89 -9.51
N ASP A 69 -5.11 -3.69 -8.64
CA ASP A 69 -6.08 -4.73 -8.98
C ASP A 69 -7.36 -4.16 -9.61
N CYS A 70 -7.87 -3.04 -9.11
CA CYS A 70 -9.00 -2.34 -9.70
C CYS A 70 -8.76 -1.96 -11.17
N LEU A 71 -7.53 -1.61 -11.53
CA LEU A 71 -7.19 -1.32 -12.91
C LEU A 71 -7.25 -2.58 -13.79
N CYS A 72 -6.76 -3.71 -13.29
CA CYS A 72 -6.80 -4.99 -14.01
C CYS A 72 -8.25 -5.44 -14.29
N ILE A 73 -9.14 -5.34 -13.30
CA ILE A 73 -10.55 -5.75 -13.42
C ILE A 73 -11.31 -4.83 -14.41
N THR A 74 -11.12 -3.53 -14.31
CA THR A 74 -11.81 -2.56 -15.18
C THR A 74 -11.50 -2.78 -16.65
N LYS A 75 -10.31 -3.28 -16.98
CA LYS A 75 -9.92 -3.68 -18.34
C LYS A 75 -10.64 -4.92 -18.84
N SER A 76 -10.73 -5.93 -18.00
CA SER A 76 -11.38 -7.20 -18.33
C SER A 76 -12.82 -7.00 -18.79
N GLU A 77 -13.53 -6.02 -18.25
CA GLU A 77 -14.91 -5.68 -18.62
C GLU A 77 -15.03 -4.85 -19.89
N LYS A 78 -14.01 -4.02 -20.22
CA LYS A 78 -13.98 -3.16 -21.39
C LYS A 78 -13.03 -3.72 -22.45
N LYS A 79 -13.49 -4.63 -23.26
CA LYS A 79 -12.73 -5.35 -24.32
C LYS A 79 -12.00 -4.50 -25.38
N THR A 80 -11.91 -3.18 -25.29
CA THR A 80 -11.56 -2.32 -26.43
C THR A 80 -10.49 -1.24 -26.20
N TYR A 81 -9.92 -1.10 -25.02
CA TYR A 81 -8.90 -0.05 -24.80
C TYR A 81 -7.63 -0.62 -24.19
N ASP A 82 -6.53 -0.51 -24.92
CA ASP A 82 -5.20 -0.54 -24.32
C ASP A 82 -5.08 0.62 -23.33
N PHE A 83 -4.55 0.37 -22.11
CA PHE A 83 -4.32 1.44 -21.15
C PHE A 83 -3.39 2.46 -21.81
N SER A 84 -3.88 3.66 -21.96
CA SER A 84 -3.05 4.74 -22.42
C SER A 84 -1.98 5.04 -21.37
N THR A 85 -0.84 5.54 -21.78
CA THR A 85 0.20 6.07 -20.90
C THR A 85 -0.37 6.98 -19.79
N MET A 86 -1.48 7.68 -20.09
CA MET A 86 -2.17 8.56 -19.12
C MET A 86 -2.76 7.82 -17.91
N GLU A 87 -3.19 6.58 -18.04
CA GLU A 87 -3.73 5.81 -16.93
C GLU A 87 -2.61 5.36 -15.97
N TRP A 88 -1.44 4.99 -16.51
CA TRP A 88 -0.25 4.68 -15.70
C TRP A 88 0.29 5.91 -14.99
N ILE A 89 0.31 7.07 -15.65
CA ILE A 89 0.65 8.35 -15.02
C ILE A 89 -0.35 8.69 -13.91
N SER A 90 -1.64 8.46 -14.14
CA SER A 90 -2.69 8.68 -13.14
C SER A 90 -2.51 7.75 -11.94
N LEU A 91 -2.20 6.47 -12.16
CA LEU A 91 -1.89 5.52 -11.09
C LEU A 91 -0.70 5.97 -10.24
N LEU A 92 0.41 6.34 -10.89
CA LEU A 92 1.58 6.86 -10.19
C LEU A 92 1.25 8.13 -9.38
N SER A 93 0.39 9.00 -9.92
CA SER A 93 -0.06 10.20 -9.23
C SER A 93 -0.91 9.88 -8.00
N ILE A 94 -1.89 8.97 -8.12
CA ILE A 94 -2.74 8.50 -7.01
C ILE A 94 -1.89 7.92 -5.89
N LEU A 95 -0.85 7.16 -6.23
CA LEU A 95 0.07 6.54 -5.26
C LEU A 95 1.17 7.50 -4.78
N SER A 96 1.17 8.78 -5.24
CA SER A 96 2.25 9.75 -4.97
C SER A 96 3.63 9.19 -5.31
N ALA A 97 3.72 8.49 -6.43
CA ALA A 97 4.89 7.74 -6.89
C ALA A 97 5.59 8.39 -8.10
N GLN A 98 4.95 9.39 -8.74
CA GLN A 98 5.37 9.95 -10.02
C GLN A 98 6.79 10.50 -10.00
N ASP A 99 7.15 11.30 -9.00
CA ASP A 99 8.48 11.91 -8.91
C ASP A 99 9.57 10.87 -8.59
N ALA A 100 9.23 9.86 -7.78
CA ALA A 100 10.14 8.76 -7.49
C ALA A 100 10.35 7.87 -8.73
N PHE A 101 9.28 7.56 -9.46
CA PHE A 101 9.36 6.79 -10.70
C PHE A 101 10.23 7.50 -11.76
N ARG A 102 10.05 8.81 -11.97
CA ARG A 102 10.86 9.59 -12.92
C ARG A 102 12.36 9.54 -12.65
N LYS A 103 12.77 9.29 -11.42
CA LYS A 103 14.20 9.19 -11.05
C LYS A 103 14.83 7.86 -11.47
N VAL A 104 14.04 6.81 -11.63
CA VAL A 104 14.49 5.45 -11.93
C VAL A 104 14.15 5.01 -13.35
N SER A 105 13.05 5.50 -13.91
CA SER A 105 12.66 5.25 -15.30
C SER A 105 13.60 5.95 -16.27
N LYS A 106 13.94 5.24 -17.34
CA LYS A 106 14.84 5.72 -18.39
C LYS A 106 14.12 6.16 -19.67
N GLY A 107 12.80 6.03 -19.71
CA GLY A 107 12.04 6.23 -20.95
C GLY A 107 10.62 6.69 -20.73
N GLU A 108 9.75 6.26 -21.63
CA GLU A 108 8.32 6.50 -21.56
C GLU A 108 7.67 5.68 -20.43
N VAL A 109 6.57 6.21 -19.89
CA VAL A 109 5.80 5.51 -18.85
C VAL A 109 5.04 4.36 -19.49
N ASP A 110 5.48 3.15 -19.24
CA ASP A 110 4.82 1.94 -19.69
C ASP A 110 4.30 1.08 -18.53
N ARG A 111 3.47 0.10 -18.86
CA ARG A 111 2.83 -0.81 -17.92
C ARG A 111 3.84 -1.59 -17.07
N GLU A 112 4.81 -2.17 -17.74
CA GLU A 112 5.75 -3.10 -17.13
C GLU A 112 6.65 -2.38 -16.12
N GLU A 113 7.26 -1.26 -16.53
CA GLU A 113 8.10 -0.45 -15.65
C GLU A 113 7.33 0.04 -14.43
N VAL A 114 6.08 0.50 -14.61
CA VAL A 114 5.25 0.99 -13.50
C VAL A 114 4.89 -0.13 -12.53
N ILE A 115 4.50 -1.30 -13.03
CA ILE A 115 4.16 -2.45 -12.19
C ILE A 115 5.40 -2.93 -11.43
N ASN A 116 6.53 -3.11 -12.08
CA ASN A 116 7.78 -3.51 -11.45
C ASN A 116 8.20 -2.51 -10.36
N PHE A 117 8.11 -1.21 -10.64
CA PHE A 117 8.42 -0.17 -9.69
C PHE A 117 7.52 -0.20 -8.44
N LEU A 118 6.21 -0.30 -8.64
CA LEU A 118 5.26 -0.30 -7.52
C LEU A 118 5.27 -1.60 -6.71
N LEU A 119 5.60 -2.72 -7.34
CA LEU A 119 5.58 -4.02 -6.69
C LEU A 119 6.93 -4.44 -6.13
N GLN A 120 8.05 -4.18 -6.84
CA GLN A 120 9.36 -4.78 -6.54
C GLN A 120 10.48 -3.78 -6.19
N ASP A 121 10.35 -2.49 -6.45
CA ASP A 121 11.45 -1.54 -6.20
C ASP A 121 11.67 -1.29 -4.71
N ASP A 122 12.78 -1.81 -4.16
CA ASP A 122 13.15 -1.63 -2.75
C ASP A 122 13.57 -0.20 -2.39
N SER A 123 13.91 0.63 -3.36
CA SER A 123 14.25 2.04 -3.13
C SER A 123 13.01 2.90 -2.93
N PHE A 124 11.86 2.49 -3.48
CA PHE A 124 10.62 3.22 -3.33
C PHE A 124 9.92 2.89 -2.00
N PRO A 125 9.73 3.87 -1.09
CA PRO A 125 9.21 3.60 0.26
C PRO A 125 7.80 3.03 0.32
N ARG A 126 7.07 3.08 -0.79
CA ARG A 126 5.69 2.56 -0.90
C ARG A 126 5.57 1.34 -1.79
N SER A 127 6.65 0.80 -2.35
CA SER A 127 6.56 -0.48 -3.05
C SER A 127 6.14 -1.60 -2.11
N ILE A 128 5.50 -2.64 -2.65
CA ILE A 128 5.05 -3.77 -1.83
C ILE A 128 6.23 -4.49 -1.18
N THR A 129 7.30 -4.72 -1.92
CA THR A 129 8.50 -5.39 -1.40
C THR A 129 9.16 -4.57 -0.29
N ARG A 130 9.28 -3.24 -0.44
CA ARG A 130 9.79 -2.37 0.62
C ARG A 130 8.93 -2.41 1.87
N CYS A 131 7.60 -2.37 1.70
CA CYS A 131 6.67 -2.46 2.82
C CYS A 131 6.79 -3.80 3.55
N LEU A 132 6.90 -4.92 2.83
CA LEU A 132 7.14 -6.25 3.42
C LEU A 132 8.46 -6.33 4.21
N SER A 133 9.52 -5.67 3.71
CA SER A 133 10.79 -5.57 4.43
C SER A 133 10.63 -4.82 5.75
N VAL A 134 9.87 -3.72 5.77
CA VAL A 134 9.61 -2.97 7.01
C VAL A 134 8.75 -3.77 7.98
N LEU A 135 7.71 -4.48 7.50
CA LEU A 135 6.92 -5.38 8.36
C LEU A 135 7.79 -6.40 9.07
N ARG A 136 8.74 -6.99 8.36
CA ARG A 136 9.67 -7.95 8.95
C ARG A 136 10.50 -7.29 10.05
N LEU A 137 11.06 -6.09 9.79
CA LEU A 137 11.86 -5.36 10.78
C LEU A 137 11.05 -5.01 12.04
N CYS A 138 9.77 -4.63 11.89
CA CYS A 138 8.89 -4.40 13.04
C CYS A 138 8.73 -5.66 13.90
N LEU A 139 8.55 -6.82 13.24
CA LEU A 139 8.37 -8.09 13.93
C LEU A 139 9.65 -8.59 14.61
N ASP A 140 10.83 -8.29 14.09
CA ASP A 140 12.10 -8.68 14.72
C ASP A 140 12.22 -8.12 16.17
N SER A 141 11.51 -7.05 16.47
CA SER A 141 11.44 -6.43 17.82
C SER A 141 10.32 -6.98 18.72
N LEU A 142 9.43 -7.83 18.17
CA LEU A 142 8.27 -8.35 18.90
C LEU A 142 8.44 -9.83 19.25
N PRO A 143 7.93 -10.31 20.40
CA PRO A 143 7.96 -11.73 20.77
C PRO A 143 6.93 -12.55 19.93
N LYS A 144 7.06 -13.89 19.94
CA LYS A 144 6.09 -14.83 19.32
C LYS A 144 5.82 -14.59 17.82
N ASN A 145 6.83 -14.18 17.08
CA ASN A 145 6.71 -13.70 15.71
C ASN A 145 7.02 -14.72 14.60
N GLU A 146 7.56 -15.90 14.94
CA GLU A 146 8.15 -16.87 13.99
C GLU A 146 7.22 -17.23 12.83
N LYS A 147 5.96 -17.59 13.13
CA LYS A 147 4.97 -17.97 12.10
C LYS A 147 4.62 -16.81 11.19
N ILE A 148 4.55 -15.61 11.74
CA ILE A 148 4.22 -14.39 11.03
C ILE A 148 5.38 -14.02 10.12
N ILE A 149 6.60 -14.05 10.63
CA ILE A 149 7.82 -13.79 9.84
C ILE A 149 7.93 -14.77 8.67
N LEU A 150 7.68 -16.07 8.92
CA LEU A 150 7.70 -17.06 7.85
C LEU A 150 6.70 -16.73 6.75
N LYS A 151 5.49 -16.32 7.12
CA LYS A 151 4.44 -15.94 6.16
C LYS A 151 4.84 -14.71 5.35
N ILE A 152 5.39 -13.67 5.99
CA ILE A 152 5.90 -12.47 5.31
C ILE A 152 7.06 -12.80 4.39
N ARG A 153 8.00 -13.64 4.81
CA ARG A 153 9.11 -14.08 3.94
C ARG A 153 8.62 -14.83 2.71
N THR A 154 7.64 -15.71 2.88
CA THR A 154 7.04 -16.45 1.76
C THR A 154 6.35 -15.50 0.80
N LEU A 155 5.61 -14.53 1.31
CA LEU A 155 4.98 -13.49 0.50
C LEU A 155 6.03 -12.64 -0.23
N ARG A 156 7.07 -12.18 0.47
CA ARG A 156 8.17 -11.41 -0.13
C ARG A 156 8.85 -12.19 -1.27
N LEU A 157 9.22 -13.45 -1.02
CA LEU A 157 9.86 -14.29 -2.03
C LEU A 157 9.00 -14.42 -3.30
N ARG A 158 7.66 -14.49 -3.16
CA ARG A 158 6.75 -14.55 -4.29
C ARG A 158 6.84 -13.29 -5.16
N PHE A 159 6.96 -12.11 -4.55
CA PHE A 159 7.18 -10.87 -5.29
C PHE A 159 8.57 -10.85 -5.93
N ASP A 160 9.62 -11.23 -5.21
CA ASP A 160 10.99 -11.19 -5.70
C ASP A 160 11.22 -12.14 -6.90
N THR A 161 10.47 -13.25 -6.98
CA THR A 161 10.60 -14.26 -8.06
C THR A 161 9.59 -14.06 -9.20
N ALA A 162 8.68 -13.10 -9.09
CA ALA A 162 7.70 -12.85 -10.15
C ALA A 162 8.30 -12.03 -11.30
N SER A 163 8.08 -12.48 -12.54
CA SER A 163 8.40 -11.74 -13.76
C SER A 163 7.12 -11.08 -14.29
N PHE A 164 6.83 -9.86 -13.85
CA PHE A 164 5.56 -9.18 -14.14
C PHE A 164 5.43 -8.77 -15.62
N GLU A 165 6.53 -8.70 -16.36
CA GLU A 165 6.55 -8.56 -17.81
C GLU A 165 5.71 -9.61 -18.55
N ASN A 166 5.66 -10.84 -17.98
CA ASN A 166 4.92 -11.95 -18.54
C ASN A 166 3.50 -12.08 -17.97
N PHE A 167 3.01 -11.08 -17.23
CA PHE A 167 1.67 -11.10 -16.63
C PHE A 167 0.71 -10.28 -17.49
N ASP A 168 -0.31 -10.95 -18.04
CA ASP A 168 -1.52 -10.26 -18.48
C ASP A 168 -2.33 -9.73 -17.28
N ASP A 169 -3.37 -8.96 -17.54
CA ASP A 169 -4.17 -8.36 -16.48
C ASP A 169 -4.87 -9.41 -15.60
N ASN A 170 -5.26 -10.54 -16.18
CA ASN A 170 -5.91 -11.63 -15.43
C ASN A 170 -4.93 -12.32 -14.48
N LYS A 171 -3.72 -12.58 -14.94
CA LYS A 171 -2.65 -13.19 -14.14
C LYS A 171 -2.19 -12.24 -13.03
N LEU A 172 -2.11 -10.95 -13.33
CA LEU A 172 -1.79 -9.93 -12.32
C LEU A 172 -2.90 -9.82 -11.27
N HIS A 173 -4.17 -9.80 -11.68
CA HIS A 173 -5.32 -9.85 -10.77
C HIS A 173 -5.25 -11.05 -9.83
N MET A 174 -5.08 -12.27 -10.37
CA MET A 174 -4.97 -13.49 -9.55
C MET A 174 -3.79 -13.44 -8.57
N PHE A 175 -2.68 -12.85 -8.98
CA PHE A 175 -1.50 -12.68 -8.13
C PHE A 175 -1.76 -11.72 -6.97
N LEU A 176 -2.40 -10.57 -7.25
CA LEU A 176 -2.74 -9.57 -6.25
C LEU A 176 -3.86 -10.05 -5.30
N ASP A 177 -4.88 -10.73 -5.80
CA ASP A 177 -5.92 -11.39 -4.97
C ASP A 177 -5.30 -12.38 -3.97
N LYS A 178 -4.33 -13.17 -4.42
CA LYS A 178 -3.59 -14.07 -3.53
C LYS A 178 -2.76 -13.30 -2.50
N CYS A 179 -2.17 -12.16 -2.86
CA CYS A 179 -1.48 -11.28 -1.92
C CYS A 179 -2.45 -10.78 -0.84
N GLN A 180 -3.62 -10.28 -1.21
CA GLN A 180 -4.65 -9.80 -0.28
C GLN A 180 -5.11 -10.90 0.69
N LYS A 181 -5.32 -12.12 0.19
CA LYS A 181 -5.63 -13.29 1.04
C LYS A 181 -4.49 -13.62 2.02
N ASP A 182 -3.25 -13.49 1.60
CA ASP A 182 -2.09 -13.68 2.49
C ASP A 182 -2.00 -12.58 3.56
N LEU A 183 -2.34 -11.32 3.24
CA LEU A 183 -2.41 -10.24 4.22
C LEU A 183 -3.48 -10.49 5.28
N ILE A 184 -4.66 -10.95 4.89
CA ILE A 184 -5.72 -11.37 5.83
C ILE A 184 -5.23 -12.51 6.74
N ALA A 185 -4.47 -13.45 6.21
CA ALA A 185 -3.91 -14.53 7.01
C ALA A 185 -2.82 -14.03 7.97
N ILE A 186 -2.02 -13.05 7.59
CA ILE A 186 -1.03 -12.39 8.45
C ILE A 186 -1.74 -11.64 9.58
N ASP A 187 -2.78 -10.88 9.27
CA ASP A 187 -3.59 -10.14 10.24
C ASP A 187 -4.19 -11.08 11.31
N LYS A 188 -4.80 -12.18 10.92
CA LYS A 188 -5.30 -13.21 11.84
C LYS A 188 -4.21 -13.85 12.71
N LEU A 189 -2.99 -13.97 12.20
CA LEU A 189 -1.87 -14.48 12.99
C LEU A 189 -1.39 -13.44 14.00
N LEU A 190 -1.42 -12.15 13.64
CA LEU A 190 -1.11 -11.04 14.55
C LEU A 190 -2.13 -10.97 15.68
N ASP A 191 -3.42 -10.99 15.34
CA ASP A 191 -4.51 -10.99 16.31
C ASP A 191 -4.35 -12.15 17.31
N LYS A 192 -4.15 -13.35 16.85
CA LYS A 192 -3.95 -14.54 17.70
C LYS A 192 -2.68 -14.50 18.56
N ALA A 193 -1.62 -13.83 18.08
CA ALA A 193 -0.33 -13.82 18.78
C ALA A 193 -0.25 -12.74 19.88
N TYR A 194 -0.96 -11.62 19.68
CA TYR A 194 -0.76 -10.42 20.49
C TYR A 194 -2.03 -9.88 21.16
N PHE A 195 -3.20 -10.27 20.69
CA PHE A 195 -4.52 -9.86 21.22
C PHE A 195 -5.37 -11.08 21.56
#